data_5848c9942bd05038e2b4fe618991234e
#
_entry.id   5848c9942bd05038e2b4fe618991234e
#
_cell.length_a   1.000
_cell.length_b   1.000
_cell.length_c   1.000
_cell.angle_alpha   90.00
_cell.angle_beta   90.00
_cell.angle_gamma   90.00
#
_symmetry.space_group_name_H-M   'P 1'
#
loop_
_entity.id
_entity.type
_entity.pdbx_description
1 polymer ?
#
loop_
_entity_poly.entity_id
_entity_poly.type
_entity_poly.pdbx_seq_one_letter_code
_entity_poly.pdbx_strand_id
1 'polypeptide(L)'
;MTVVDVDTDVYQQAAATLLKAADEFIGSVDKHWSKLADTGENMTGSYLEAVTWAREYDAAANNLLVQVKLMANNVNGYGNVIAELGYLHALGDHNANMNPGPPPTQPPPYLLNLLVSCRPPLPSAGGPGNGLLEDGIGLLSEIGVTVPDGDSDKLWTVAAIWRDIAAEPAVAGFAAEIDRIAGMFAPITAPELAHIDEDLRALSAAAAEIVAGFTAMATTTSEHHDELVAMRKEIEGFLKQFIIDSAVEAAVTAGVTVAASLVTFGAAGPIGAAVGASRLGTLCIKYGRKIRPFVDLFKSRGLGRGFKDVPDFSNHKAEMQRIWDMINKKAPGGRRPNNSTDWSFGPEDEKAINTAAVRNPDTGMTLNEKLNSGLPLSPEEQRQAAALNQALAKLPAYEGPLVRHQTLSPEELARYQPGQSVTENGFTYSTQRPGGIDPQFVASQNVEFQIVSKTGAQLGEHAPRPDDVMFPAGTGFMVHNKITLPNGRVIIQMTEI
;
A
#
# COMPACT_ATOMS: atom_id res chain seq x y z
N MET A 1 22.45 -0.37 -45.70
CA MET A 1 22.38 -1.49 -44.77
C MET A 1 23.00 -0.99 -43.46
N THR A 2 22.22 -0.92 -42.42
CA THR A 2 22.72 -0.61 -41.08
C THR A 2 23.50 -1.87 -40.64
N VAL A 3 24.78 -1.76 -40.34
CA VAL A 3 25.56 -2.85 -39.78
C VAL A 3 25.04 -3.03 -38.35
N VAL A 4 24.58 -4.22 -38.03
CA VAL A 4 24.19 -4.60 -36.65
C VAL A 4 25.47 -5.13 -36.02
N ASP A 5 25.92 -4.48 -34.93
CA ASP A 5 27.10 -4.89 -34.14
C ASP A 5 26.59 -5.09 -32.69
N VAL A 6 26.42 -6.33 -32.27
CA VAL A 6 25.81 -6.72 -31.01
C VAL A 6 26.77 -7.60 -30.21
N ASP A 7 27.13 -7.11 -29.03
CA ASP A 7 27.75 -7.94 -27.98
C ASP A 7 26.63 -8.47 -27.05
N THR A 8 26.28 -9.74 -27.18
CA THR A 8 25.23 -10.39 -26.38
C THR A 8 25.56 -10.48 -24.90
N ASP A 9 26.84 -10.43 -24.51
CA ASP A 9 27.27 -10.44 -23.11
C ASP A 9 26.83 -9.15 -22.40
N VAL A 10 26.79 -8.02 -23.13
CA VAL A 10 26.31 -6.74 -22.58
C VAL A 10 24.81 -6.85 -22.22
N TYR A 11 24.00 -7.47 -23.07
CA TYR A 11 22.57 -7.69 -22.77
C TYR A 11 22.41 -8.56 -21.52
N GLN A 12 23.18 -9.64 -21.40
CA GLN A 12 23.09 -10.55 -20.24
C GLN A 12 23.54 -9.85 -18.95
N GLN A 13 24.63 -9.07 -19.00
CA GLN A 13 25.11 -8.31 -17.85
C GLN A 13 24.11 -7.20 -17.44
N ALA A 14 23.58 -6.45 -18.39
CA ALA A 14 22.59 -5.42 -18.14
C ALA A 14 21.32 -6.02 -17.49
N ALA A 15 20.81 -7.11 -18.05
CA ALA A 15 19.66 -7.82 -17.49
C ALA A 15 19.90 -8.30 -16.07
N ALA A 16 21.01 -9.01 -15.82
CA ALA A 16 21.35 -9.51 -14.50
C ALA A 16 21.50 -8.38 -13.47
N THR A 17 22.06 -7.24 -13.89
CA THR A 17 22.25 -6.08 -13.02
C THR A 17 20.91 -5.41 -12.70
N LEU A 18 19.99 -5.27 -13.68
CA LEU A 18 18.64 -4.75 -13.45
C LEU A 18 17.84 -5.62 -12.49
N LEU A 19 17.85 -6.94 -12.69
CA LEU A 19 17.18 -7.89 -11.80
C LEU A 19 17.68 -7.76 -10.36
N LYS A 20 19.00 -7.74 -10.19
CA LYS A 20 19.64 -7.56 -8.89
C LYS A 20 19.28 -6.21 -8.26
N ALA A 21 19.33 -5.13 -9.03
CA ALA A 21 19.01 -3.79 -8.53
C ALA A 21 17.56 -3.68 -8.09
N ALA A 22 16.62 -4.29 -8.81
CA ALA A 22 15.21 -4.35 -8.43
C ALA A 22 15.00 -5.11 -7.11
N ASP A 23 15.64 -6.26 -6.94
CA ASP A 23 15.56 -7.07 -5.73
C ASP A 23 16.15 -6.34 -4.51
N GLU A 24 17.32 -5.71 -4.67
CA GLU A 24 17.97 -4.93 -3.62
C GLU A 24 17.16 -3.69 -3.23
N PHE A 25 16.58 -3.00 -4.21
CA PHE A 25 15.70 -1.84 -3.98
C PHE A 25 14.49 -2.23 -3.15
N ILE A 26 13.72 -3.21 -3.62
CA ILE A 26 12.48 -3.60 -2.95
C ILE A 26 12.76 -4.24 -1.58
N GLY A 27 13.81 -5.05 -1.45
CA GLY A 27 14.21 -5.64 -0.18
C GLY A 27 14.62 -4.59 0.86
N SER A 28 15.30 -3.52 0.42
CA SER A 28 15.68 -2.40 1.28
C SER A 28 14.47 -1.59 1.74
N VAL A 29 13.50 -1.34 0.86
CA VAL A 29 12.24 -0.69 1.24
C VAL A 29 11.47 -1.57 2.22
N ASP A 30 11.29 -2.86 1.92
CA ASP A 30 10.51 -3.80 2.74
C ASP A 30 11.05 -3.95 4.16
N LYS A 31 12.35 -3.97 4.32
CA LYS A 31 13.03 -4.03 5.62
C LYS A 31 12.54 -2.96 6.61
N HIS A 32 12.23 -1.77 6.13
CA HIS A 32 11.77 -0.66 6.94
C HIS A 32 10.25 -0.49 6.90
N TRP A 33 9.63 -0.83 5.79
CA TRP A 33 8.19 -0.62 5.55
C TRP A 33 7.31 -1.37 6.55
N SER A 34 7.66 -2.57 6.92
CA SER A 34 6.92 -3.34 7.93
C SER A 34 6.85 -2.60 9.27
N LYS A 35 7.95 -1.97 9.69
CA LYS A 35 7.99 -1.14 10.90
C LYS A 35 7.13 0.11 10.76
N LEU A 36 7.20 0.78 9.60
CA LEU A 36 6.41 1.96 9.30
C LEU A 36 4.91 1.67 9.43
N ALA A 37 4.46 0.57 8.82
CA ALA A 37 3.06 0.18 8.81
C ALA A 37 2.51 -0.09 10.22
N ASP A 38 3.33 -0.61 11.14
CA ASP A 38 2.94 -0.88 12.53
C ASP A 38 3.03 0.36 13.42
N THR A 39 4.06 1.20 13.23
CA THR A 39 4.33 2.35 14.09
C THR A 39 3.38 3.51 13.82
N GLY A 40 2.96 3.70 12.56
CA GLY A 40 2.15 4.84 12.14
C GLY A 40 0.71 4.83 12.65
N GLU A 41 0.21 3.73 13.20
CA GLU A 41 -1.16 3.61 13.70
C GLU A 41 -1.43 4.60 14.85
N ASN A 42 -2.52 5.38 14.72
CA ASN A 42 -2.98 6.32 15.75
C ASN A 42 -1.93 7.36 16.21
N MET A 43 -1.06 7.80 15.30
CA MET A 43 0.04 8.73 15.66
C MET A 43 -0.34 10.21 15.65
N THR A 44 -1.38 10.59 14.86
CA THR A 44 -1.64 12.01 14.59
C THR A 44 -2.58 12.68 15.57
N GLY A 45 -3.37 11.89 16.27
CA GLY A 45 -4.39 12.38 17.19
C GLY A 45 -5.81 12.29 16.63
N SER A 46 -6.80 12.64 17.47
CA SER A 46 -8.23 12.46 17.22
C SER A 46 -8.99 13.75 16.86
N TYR A 47 -8.37 14.93 16.97
CA TYR A 47 -9.02 16.20 16.63
C TYR A 47 -9.15 16.40 15.12
N LEU A 48 -10.11 17.24 14.68
CA LEU A 48 -10.52 17.35 13.28
C LEU A 48 -9.37 17.63 12.32
N GLU A 49 -8.49 18.53 12.68
CA GLU A 49 -7.35 18.93 11.84
C GLU A 49 -6.32 17.79 11.74
N ALA A 50 -6.10 17.04 12.83
CA ALA A 50 -5.23 15.85 12.81
C ALA A 50 -5.79 14.76 11.90
N VAL A 51 -7.10 14.52 11.95
CA VAL A 51 -7.77 13.57 11.07
C VAL A 51 -7.63 13.99 9.60
N THR A 52 -7.66 15.29 9.30
CA THR A 52 -7.45 15.81 7.95
C THR A 52 -6.02 15.56 7.48
N TRP A 53 -5.03 15.92 8.31
CA TRP A 53 -3.61 15.68 8.03
C TRP A 53 -3.31 14.17 7.88
N ALA A 54 -3.89 13.35 8.76
CA ALA A 54 -3.76 11.90 8.70
C ALA A 54 -4.24 11.32 7.37
N ARG A 55 -5.37 11.79 6.85
CA ARG A 55 -5.88 11.34 5.55
C ARG A 55 -4.92 11.68 4.41
N GLU A 56 -4.32 12.87 4.44
CA GLU A 56 -3.32 13.26 3.45
C GLU A 56 -2.05 12.40 3.58
N TYR A 57 -1.59 12.16 4.81
CA TYR A 57 -0.47 11.26 5.09
C TYR A 57 -0.73 9.84 4.58
N ASP A 58 -1.85 9.26 4.95
CA ASP A 58 -2.23 7.90 4.57
C ASP A 58 -2.35 7.77 3.04
N ALA A 59 -2.93 8.78 2.37
CA ALA A 59 -3.03 8.82 0.92
C ALA A 59 -1.65 8.91 0.25
N ALA A 60 -0.76 9.79 0.75
CA ALA A 60 0.59 9.94 0.22
C ALA A 60 1.43 8.67 0.42
N ALA A 61 1.38 8.06 1.62
CA ALA A 61 2.07 6.82 1.93
C ALA A 61 1.58 5.66 1.05
N ASN A 62 0.27 5.53 0.84
CA ASN A 62 -0.30 4.51 -0.03
C ASN A 62 0.07 4.73 -1.50
N ASN A 63 0.02 5.98 -1.99
CA ASN A 63 0.44 6.29 -3.35
C ASN A 63 1.91 5.93 -3.57
N LEU A 64 2.78 6.31 -2.64
CA LEU A 64 4.21 5.99 -2.69
C LEU A 64 4.45 4.46 -2.71
N LEU A 65 3.70 3.70 -1.91
CA LEU A 65 3.75 2.23 -1.92
C LEU A 65 3.40 1.65 -3.29
N VAL A 66 2.35 2.17 -3.93
CA VAL A 66 1.96 1.75 -5.28
C VAL A 66 3.11 1.99 -6.26
N GLN A 67 3.73 3.16 -6.21
CA GLN A 67 4.84 3.51 -7.11
C GLN A 67 6.08 2.65 -6.87
N VAL A 68 6.41 2.36 -5.62
CA VAL A 68 7.52 1.45 -5.26
C VAL A 68 7.31 0.06 -5.88
N LYS A 69 6.12 -0.51 -5.72
CA LYS A 69 5.80 -1.84 -6.26
C LYS A 69 5.81 -1.84 -7.80
N LEU A 70 5.22 -0.83 -8.42
CA LEU A 70 5.22 -0.69 -9.88
C LEU A 70 6.64 -0.53 -10.42
N MET A 71 7.47 0.27 -9.76
CA MET A 71 8.87 0.49 -10.14
C MET A 71 9.68 -0.81 -10.07
N ALA A 72 9.62 -1.52 -8.95
CA ALA A 72 10.35 -2.78 -8.78
C ALA A 72 9.94 -3.81 -9.86
N ASN A 73 8.64 -3.92 -10.13
CA ASN A 73 8.11 -4.82 -11.15
C ASN A 73 8.52 -4.40 -12.57
N ASN A 74 8.49 -3.10 -12.88
CA ASN A 74 8.91 -2.61 -14.20
C ASN A 74 10.40 -2.85 -14.45
N VAL A 75 11.26 -2.54 -13.48
CA VAL A 75 12.72 -2.72 -13.63
C VAL A 75 13.05 -4.22 -13.74
N ASN A 76 12.44 -5.05 -12.91
CA ASN A 76 12.61 -6.51 -12.98
C ASN A 76 12.12 -7.06 -14.32
N GLY A 77 10.90 -6.72 -14.73
CA GLY A 77 10.33 -7.16 -16.01
C GLY A 77 11.14 -6.66 -17.22
N TYR A 78 11.64 -5.43 -17.17
CA TYR A 78 12.49 -4.88 -18.21
C TYR A 78 13.84 -5.60 -18.31
N GLY A 79 14.42 -6.01 -17.18
CA GLY A 79 15.60 -6.88 -17.15
C GLY A 79 15.38 -8.18 -17.91
N ASN A 80 14.19 -8.80 -17.76
CA ASN A 80 13.86 -10.01 -18.53
C ASN A 80 13.68 -9.74 -20.03
N VAL A 81 13.10 -8.59 -20.41
CA VAL A 81 13.01 -8.17 -21.83
C VAL A 81 14.40 -8.04 -22.44
N ILE A 82 15.34 -7.41 -21.74
CA ILE A 82 16.73 -7.27 -22.19
C ILE A 82 17.42 -8.65 -22.30
N ALA A 83 17.23 -9.53 -21.32
CA ALA A 83 17.78 -10.91 -21.39
C ALA A 83 17.25 -11.68 -22.60
N GLU A 84 15.96 -11.57 -22.91
CA GLU A 84 15.34 -12.19 -24.07
C GLU A 84 15.89 -11.63 -25.39
N LEU A 85 16.07 -10.32 -25.49
CA LEU A 85 16.68 -9.68 -26.67
C LEU A 85 18.11 -10.20 -26.90
N GLY A 86 18.93 -10.27 -25.85
CA GLY A 86 20.27 -10.84 -25.92
C GLY A 86 20.26 -12.32 -26.38
N TYR A 87 19.30 -13.10 -25.87
CA TYR A 87 19.10 -14.49 -26.32
C TYR A 87 18.71 -14.57 -27.79
N LEU A 88 17.81 -13.71 -28.28
CA LEU A 88 17.39 -13.71 -29.68
C LEU A 88 18.53 -13.34 -30.63
N HIS A 89 19.38 -12.39 -30.26
CA HIS A 89 20.61 -12.10 -31.00
C HIS A 89 21.56 -13.29 -31.04
N ALA A 90 21.85 -13.90 -29.88
CA ALA A 90 22.71 -15.08 -29.80
C ALA A 90 22.15 -16.27 -30.61
N LEU A 91 20.84 -16.46 -30.62
CA LEU A 91 20.17 -17.49 -31.40
C LEU A 91 20.24 -17.18 -32.90
N GLY A 92 20.12 -15.91 -33.29
CA GLY A 92 20.30 -15.45 -34.67
C GLY A 92 21.70 -15.75 -35.19
N ASP A 93 22.72 -15.42 -34.42
CA ASP A 93 24.14 -15.69 -34.74
C ASP A 93 24.42 -17.19 -34.81
N HIS A 94 23.90 -17.97 -33.85
CA HIS A 94 23.97 -19.45 -33.86
C HIS A 94 23.40 -20.03 -35.15
N ASN A 95 22.19 -19.60 -35.55
CA ASN A 95 21.52 -20.10 -36.73
C ASN A 95 22.17 -19.68 -38.05
N ALA A 96 22.86 -18.53 -38.05
CA ALA A 96 23.60 -18.04 -39.21
C ALA A 96 25.00 -18.73 -39.40
N ASN A 97 25.49 -19.40 -38.38
CA ASN A 97 26.81 -20.04 -38.39
C ASN A 97 26.74 -21.41 -39.08
N MET A 98 27.62 -21.66 -40.03
CA MET A 98 27.70 -22.94 -40.75
C MET A 98 28.15 -24.12 -39.88
N ASN A 99 28.88 -23.84 -38.79
CA ASN A 99 29.32 -24.82 -37.79
C ASN A 99 28.96 -24.32 -36.40
N PRO A 100 27.65 -24.26 -36.03
CA PRO A 100 27.25 -23.75 -34.75
C PRO A 100 27.70 -24.68 -33.62
N GLY A 101 28.13 -24.10 -32.50
CA GLY A 101 28.28 -24.80 -31.23
C GLY A 101 26.93 -25.23 -30.65
N PRO A 102 26.88 -25.52 -29.35
CA PRO A 102 25.58 -25.75 -28.71
C PRO A 102 24.70 -24.49 -28.78
N PRO A 103 23.37 -24.64 -28.91
CA PRO A 103 22.47 -23.50 -28.98
C PRO A 103 22.56 -22.67 -27.69
N PRO A 104 22.33 -21.34 -27.74
CA PRO A 104 22.30 -20.50 -26.56
C PRO A 104 21.19 -20.95 -25.59
N THR A 105 21.44 -20.77 -24.29
CA THR A 105 20.47 -21.11 -23.26
C THR A 105 19.38 -20.04 -23.19
N GLN A 106 18.13 -20.47 -23.28
CA GLN A 106 17.02 -19.56 -23.12
C GLN A 106 16.96 -19.00 -21.68
N PRO A 107 16.75 -17.69 -21.49
CA PRO A 107 16.52 -17.13 -20.16
C PRO A 107 15.34 -17.81 -19.46
N PRO A 108 15.39 -17.95 -18.13
CA PRO A 108 14.23 -18.45 -17.38
C PRO A 108 13.05 -17.51 -17.55
N PRO A 109 11.81 -18.05 -17.51
CA PRO A 109 10.64 -17.20 -17.57
C PRO A 109 10.62 -16.22 -16.40
N TYR A 110 10.09 -15.03 -16.65
CA TYR A 110 9.91 -13.99 -15.65
C TYR A 110 9.09 -14.50 -14.47
N LEU A 111 9.66 -14.45 -13.29
CA LEU A 111 8.96 -14.69 -12.04
C LEU A 111 8.92 -13.35 -11.28
N LEU A 112 7.70 -12.80 -11.12
CA LEU A 112 7.49 -11.67 -10.23
C LEU A 112 7.92 -12.05 -8.82
N ASN A 113 8.87 -11.32 -8.26
CA ASN A 113 9.27 -11.50 -6.87
C ASN A 113 8.26 -10.79 -5.97
N LEU A 114 7.15 -11.49 -5.64
CA LEU A 114 6.07 -10.95 -4.83
C LEU A 114 6.28 -11.09 -3.34
N LEU A 115 7.43 -11.56 -2.91
CA LEU A 115 7.76 -11.72 -1.48
C LEU A 115 7.91 -10.38 -0.74
N VAL A 116 7.30 -9.33 -1.27
CA VAL A 116 7.30 -8.01 -0.66
C VAL A 116 6.12 -7.91 0.28
N SER A 117 6.41 -7.88 1.56
CA SER A 117 5.41 -7.73 2.62
C SER A 117 4.90 -6.29 2.78
N CYS A 118 5.27 -5.37 1.88
CA CYS A 118 4.82 -3.97 1.91
C CYS A 118 3.30 -3.89 1.86
N ARG A 119 2.69 -3.80 3.02
CA ARG A 119 1.24 -3.64 3.21
C ARG A 119 0.88 -2.17 3.39
N PRO A 120 -0.35 -1.75 3.09
CA PRO A 120 -0.79 -0.41 3.42
C PRO A 120 -0.54 -0.12 4.90
N PRO A 121 -0.04 1.08 5.25
CA PRO A 121 0.04 1.50 6.65
C PRO A 121 -1.35 1.46 7.28
N LEU A 122 -1.40 1.19 8.59
CA LEU A 122 -2.63 1.34 9.35
C LEU A 122 -3.01 2.83 9.42
N PRO A 123 -4.32 3.17 9.60
CA PRO A 123 -4.75 4.55 9.68
C PRO A 123 -3.98 5.34 10.73
N SER A 124 -3.40 6.46 10.33
CA SER A 124 -2.57 7.29 11.20
C SER A 124 -3.39 8.20 12.13
N ALA A 125 -4.68 8.41 11.83
CA ALA A 125 -5.61 9.13 12.69
C ALA A 125 -5.94 8.33 13.95
N GLY A 126 -6.00 9.01 15.09
CA GLY A 126 -6.37 8.44 16.37
C GLY A 126 -5.48 8.91 17.51
N GLY A 127 -5.90 8.68 18.72
CA GLY A 127 -5.26 9.03 19.99
C GLY A 127 -6.06 8.45 21.15
N PRO A 128 -5.72 8.74 22.40
CA PRO A 128 -4.77 9.75 22.84
C PRO A 128 -3.32 9.29 22.74
N GLY A 129 -2.45 10.18 22.24
CA GLY A 129 -1.02 9.97 22.22
C GLY A 129 -0.36 10.31 23.57
N ASN A 130 0.83 9.75 23.78
CA ASN A 130 1.68 10.12 24.91
C ASN A 130 2.19 11.55 24.72
N GLY A 131 1.97 12.45 25.69
CA GLY A 131 2.70 13.67 25.52
C GLY A 131 2.24 14.96 26.13
N LEU A 132 1.08 15.05 26.67
CA LEU A 132 0.80 15.96 27.79
C LEU A 132 0.60 15.05 28.99
N LEU A 133 1.02 15.50 30.19
CA LEU A 133 0.70 14.81 31.42
C LEU A 133 -0.61 14.07 31.27
N GLU A 134 -0.66 12.75 31.51
CA GLU A 134 -1.85 11.91 31.28
C GLU A 134 -3.15 12.57 31.77
N ASP A 135 -3.03 13.44 32.79
CA ASP A 135 -4.09 14.27 33.35
C ASP A 135 -4.35 15.59 32.58
N GLY A 136 -3.45 16.03 31.69
CA GLY A 136 -3.52 17.37 31.09
C GLY A 136 -4.51 17.45 29.91
N ILE A 137 -4.76 16.37 29.19
CA ILE A 137 -5.70 16.36 28.05
C ILE A 137 -7.14 16.53 28.55
N GLY A 138 -7.50 15.86 29.64
CA GLY A 138 -8.80 16.04 30.29
C GLY A 138 -9.03 17.47 30.77
N LEU A 139 -8.02 18.07 31.41
CA LEU A 139 -8.05 19.45 31.89
C LEU A 139 -8.28 20.49 30.78
N LEU A 140 -7.76 20.27 29.60
CA LEU A 140 -7.89 21.22 28.49
C LEU A 140 -9.26 21.18 27.84
N SER A 141 -9.97 20.04 27.86
CA SER A 141 -11.38 19.98 27.46
C SER A 141 -12.26 20.82 28.40
N GLU A 142 -11.95 20.85 29.70
CA GLU A 142 -12.62 21.68 30.69
C GLU A 142 -12.34 23.18 30.47
N ILE A 143 -11.16 23.54 30.01
CA ILE A 143 -10.76 24.90 29.62
C ILE A 143 -11.44 25.35 28.30
N GLY A 144 -12.10 24.43 27.57
CA GLY A 144 -12.76 24.71 26.31
C GLY A 144 -11.79 24.91 25.15
N VAL A 145 -10.64 24.25 25.20
CA VAL A 145 -9.63 24.22 24.13
C VAL A 145 -9.42 22.77 23.70
N THR A 146 -9.68 22.47 22.44
CA THR A 146 -9.34 21.16 21.87
C THR A 146 -7.82 21.08 21.69
N VAL A 147 -7.18 20.19 22.44
CA VAL A 147 -5.73 20.04 22.42
C VAL A 147 -5.34 18.96 21.44
N PRO A 148 -4.28 19.20 20.65
CA PRO A 148 -3.65 18.19 19.84
C PRO A 148 -3.12 17.02 20.68
N ASP A 149 -3.72 15.85 20.49
CA ASP A 149 -3.47 14.60 21.23
C ASP A 149 -2.61 13.59 20.43
N GLY A 150 -1.89 14.06 19.40
CA GLY A 150 -0.99 13.23 18.61
C GLY A 150 0.14 12.61 19.43
N ASP A 151 0.65 11.47 19.00
CA ASP A 151 1.77 10.76 19.64
C ASP A 151 3.11 11.26 19.07
N SER A 152 3.81 12.13 19.85
CA SER A 152 5.09 12.69 19.42
C SER A 152 6.17 11.63 19.20
N ASP A 153 6.19 10.56 20.00
CA ASP A 153 7.22 9.52 19.90
C ASP A 153 7.01 8.68 18.64
N LYS A 154 5.75 8.36 18.33
CA LYS A 154 5.40 7.70 17.06
C LYS A 154 5.71 8.57 15.84
N LEU A 155 5.34 9.86 15.87
CA LEU A 155 5.63 10.80 14.78
C LEU A 155 7.15 10.92 14.54
N TRP A 156 7.95 11.01 15.61
CA TRP A 156 9.41 11.02 15.50
C TRP A 156 9.95 9.73 14.89
N THR A 157 9.45 8.59 15.37
CA THR A 157 9.87 7.26 14.89
C THR A 157 9.50 7.05 13.43
N VAL A 158 8.29 7.44 13.04
CA VAL A 158 7.82 7.33 11.65
C VAL A 158 8.65 8.23 10.72
N ALA A 159 8.94 9.46 11.13
CA ALA A 159 9.82 10.35 10.36
C ALA A 159 11.23 9.77 10.20
N ALA A 160 11.76 9.12 11.25
CA ALA A 160 13.06 8.45 11.18
C ALA A 160 13.02 7.25 10.22
N ILE A 161 11.96 6.43 10.24
CA ILE A 161 11.81 5.30 9.32
C ILE A 161 11.78 5.76 7.86
N TRP A 162 11.02 6.82 7.53
CA TRP A 162 11.01 7.39 6.19
C TRP A 162 12.40 7.86 5.73
N ARG A 163 13.14 8.48 6.64
CA ARG A 163 14.52 8.92 6.39
C ARG A 163 15.46 7.74 6.18
N ASP A 164 15.30 6.68 6.96
CA ASP A 164 16.10 5.46 6.85
C ASP A 164 15.85 4.77 5.51
N ILE A 165 14.59 4.70 5.03
CA ILE A 165 14.27 4.18 3.69
C ILE A 165 15.00 5.00 2.62
N ALA A 166 14.89 6.34 2.67
CA ALA A 166 15.53 7.21 1.68
C ALA A 166 17.07 7.10 1.68
N ALA A 167 17.65 6.78 2.83
CA ALA A 167 19.13 6.70 3.01
C ALA A 167 19.70 5.32 2.71
N GLU A 168 18.87 4.26 2.56
CA GLU A 168 19.39 2.94 2.19
C GLU A 168 20.14 3.02 0.84
N PRO A 169 21.37 2.49 0.75
CA PRO A 169 22.19 2.64 -0.45
C PRO A 169 21.51 2.12 -1.73
N ALA A 170 20.80 0.99 -1.64
CA ALA A 170 20.08 0.43 -2.78
C ALA A 170 18.84 1.26 -3.18
N VAL A 171 18.32 2.11 -2.31
CA VAL A 171 17.25 3.05 -2.59
C VAL A 171 17.81 4.36 -3.14
N ALA A 172 18.72 4.98 -2.41
CA ALA A 172 19.35 6.25 -2.80
C ALA A 172 20.10 6.18 -4.13
N GLY A 173 20.75 5.05 -4.42
CA GLY A 173 21.53 4.81 -5.64
C GLY A 173 20.73 4.22 -6.81
N PHE A 174 19.45 3.88 -6.62
CA PHE A 174 18.70 3.08 -7.58
C PHE A 174 18.58 3.74 -8.97
N ALA A 175 18.21 5.02 -8.99
CA ALA A 175 18.13 5.78 -10.24
C ALA A 175 19.48 5.83 -11.00
N ALA A 176 20.56 6.12 -10.28
CA ALA A 176 21.89 6.18 -10.87
C ALA A 176 22.36 4.81 -11.40
N GLU A 177 21.98 3.72 -10.76
CA GLU A 177 22.29 2.38 -11.23
C GLU A 177 21.54 2.04 -12.53
N ILE A 178 20.27 2.41 -12.66
CA ILE A 178 19.52 2.25 -13.92
C ILE A 178 20.15 3.08 -15.02
N ASP A 179 20.56 4.33 -14.75
CA ASP A 179 21.29 5.18 -15.73
C ASP A 179 22.62 4.59 -16.15
N ARG A 180 23.36 3.99 -15.21
CA ARG A 180 24.62 3.30 -15.51
C ARG A 180 24.41 2.12 -16.45
N ILE A 181 23.30 1.37 -16.24
CA ILE A 181 22.96 0.24 -17.10
C ILE A 181 22.57 0.71 -18.50
N ALA A 182 21.83 1.80 -18.64
CA ALA A 182 21.57 2.42 -19.95
C ALA A 182 22.87 2.74 -20.69
N GLY A 183 23.87 3.26 -19.97
CA GLY A 183 25.21 3.54 -20.53
C GLY A 183 25.99 2.32 -21.00
N MET A 184 25.67 1.11 -20.54
CA MET A 184 26.34 -0.13 -20.97
C MET A 184 26.10 -0.43 -22.46
N PHE A 185 25.01 0.05 -23.03
CA PHE A 185 24.67 -0.16 -24.44
C PHE A 185 25.35 0.82 -25.41
N ALA A 186 26.08 1.81 -24.92
CA ALA A 186 26.72 2.81 -25.76
C ALA A 186 27.65 2.25 -26.90
N PRO A 187 28.36 1.13 -26.71
CA PRO A 187 29.21 0.56 -27.77
C PRO A 187 28.44 -0.29 -28.80
N ILE A 188 27.14 -0.59 -28.57
CA ILE A 188 26.35 -1.50 -29.38
C ILE A 188 25.60 -0.73 -30.46
N THR A 189 25.40 -1.37 -31.63
CA THR A 189 24.60 -0.84 -32.72
C THR A 189 23.50 -1.85 -33.09
N ALA A 190 22.27 -1.58 -32.60
CA ALA A 190 21.06 -2.37 -32.88
C ALA A 190 19.82 -1.47 -32.93
N PRO A 191 18.79 -1.84 -33.71
CA PRO A 191 17.60 -1.01 -33.92
C PRO A 191 16.82 -0.71 -32.62
N GLU A 192 16.80 -1.61 -31.66
CA GLU A 192 16.07 -1.52 -30.41
C GLU A 192 16.73 -0.61 -29.37
N LEU A 193 18.00 -0.26 -29.54
CA LEU A 193 18.75 0.48 -28.51
C LEU A 193 18.18 1.86 -28.20
N ALA A 194 17.60 2.54 -29.18
CA ALA A 194 16.96 3.82 -28.95
C ALA A 194 15.80 3.68 -27.95
N HIS A 195 15.04 2.60 -28.04
CA HIS A 195 13.94 2.31 -27.11
C HIS A 195 14.47 1.83 -25.75
N ILE A 196 15.55 1.04 -25.73
CA ILE A 196 16.16 0.60 -24.46
C ILE A 196 16.67 1.80 -23.67
N ASP A 197 17.38 2.73 -24.32
CA ASP A 197 17.86 3.95 -23.64
C ASP A 197 16.72 4.83 -23.15
N GLU A 198 15.71 5.06 -23.99
CA GLU A 198 14.51 5.84 -23.63
C GLU A 198 13.79 5.24 -22.41
N ASP A 199 13.52 3.94 -22.42
CA ASP A 199 12.82 3.25 -21.35
C ASP A 199 13.62 3.25 -20.04
N LEU A 200 14.93 2.96 -20.10
CA LEU A 200 15.79 2.98 -18.91
C LEU A 200 15.92 4.39 -18.32
N ARG A 201 16.00 5.44 -19.15
CA ARG A 201 15.99 6.83 -18.67
C ARG A 201 14.67 7.20 -18.00
N ALA A 202 13.54 6.76 -18.56
CA ALA A 202 12.23 6.97 -17.97
C ALA A 202 12.11 6.25 -16.60
N LEU A 203 12.60 5.03 -16.51
CA LEU A 203 12.65 4.28 -15.25
C LEU A 203 13.55 4.96 -14.21
N SER A 204 14.73 5.45 -14.63
CA SER A 204 15.64 6.20 -13.75
C SER A 204 14.99 7.48 -13.21
N ALA A 205 14.34 8.27 -14.07
CA ALA A 205 13.66 9.50 -13.67
C ALA A 205 12.53 9.22 -12.66
N ALA A 206 11.72 8.20 -12.91
CA ALA A 206 10.66 7.80 -12.00
C ALA A 206 11.20 7.24 -10.66
N ALA A 207 12.33 6.53 -10.68
CA ALA A 207 13.01 6.06 -9.48
C ALA A 207 13.50 7.23 -8.62
N ALA A 208 14.07 8.26 -9.23
CA ALA A 208 14.51 9.48 -8.53
C ALA A 208 13.33 10.19 -7.84
N GLU A 209 12.18 10.24 -8.49
CA GLU A 209 10.96 10.84 -7.91
C GLU A 209 10.45 10.03 -6.70
N ILE A 210 10.54 8.70 -6.72
CA ILE A 210 10.20 7.86 -5.57
C ILE A 210 11.11 8.16 -4.36
N VAL A 211 12.41 8.30 -4.59
CA VAL A 211 13.38 8.65 -3.53
C VAL A 211 13.10 10.04 -2.95
N ALA A 212 12.75 11.00 -3.81
CA ALA A 212 12.29 12.32 -3.38
C ALA A 212 11.01 12.22 -2.54
N GLY A 213 10.10 11.33 -2.89
CA GLY A 213 8.88 11.03 -2.14
C GLY A 213 9.16 10.57 -0.71
N PHE A 214 10.08 9.63 -0.51
CA PHE A 214 10.49 9.20 0.83
C PHE A 214 11.06 10.36 1.66
N THR A 215 11.89 11.19 1.05
CA THR A 215 12.48 12.36 1.70
C THR A 215 11.43 13.39 2.10
N ALA A 216 10.46 13.65 1.23
CA ALA A 216 9.35 14.55 1.51
C ALA A 216 8.47 14.04 2.65
N MET A 217 8.14 12.73 2.67
CA MET A 217 7.41 12.10 3.77
C MET A 217 8.15 12.25 5.10
N ALA A 218 9.47 12.02 5.12
CA ALA A 218 10.30 12.21 6.32
C ALA A 218 10.25 13.65 6.84
N THR A 219 10.41 14.61 5.92
CA THR A 219 10.44 16.04 6.25
C THR A 219 9.09 16.51 6.81
N THR A 220 7.99 16.22 6.08
CA THR A 220 6.65 16.65 6.50
C THR A 220 6.24 16.03 7.83
N THR A 221 6.56 14.77 8.07
CA THR A 221 6.25 14.11 9.35
C THR A 221 7.11 14.67 10.49
N SER A 222 8.40 14.97 10.25
CA SER A 222 9.28 15.60 11.24
C SER A 222 8.82 17.03 11.60
N GLU A 223 8.42 17.82 10.61
CA GLU A 223 7.88 19.17 10.84
C GLU A 223 6.61 19.13 11.70
N HIS A 224 5.71 18.19 11.44
CA HIS A 224 4.50 18.02 12.27
C HIS A 224 4.85 17.63 13.72
N HIS A 225 5.81 16.72 13.91
CA HIS A 225 6.35 16.38 15.23
C HIS A 225 6.90 17.61 15.95
N ASP A 226 7.79 18.37 15.29
CA ASP A 226 8.50 19.50 15.92
C ASP A 226 7.54 20.60 16.34
N GLU A 227 6.54 20.92 15.51
CA GLU A 227 5.49 21.90 15.85
C GLU A 227 4.61 21.41 17.01
N LEU A 228 4.28 20.10 17.07
CA LEU A 228 3.53 19.51 18.19
C LEU A 228 4.30 19.61 19.50
N VAL A 229 5.59 19.28 19.49
CA VAL A 229 6.48 19.37 20.67
C VAL A 229 6.66 20.81 21.11
N ALA A 230 6.90 21.74 20.17
CA ALA A 230 7.04 23.16 20.47
C ALA A 230 5.77 23.72 21.12
N MET A 231 4.59 23.43 20.55
CA MET A 231 3.31 23.85 21.12
C MET A 231 3.13 23.34 22.56
N ARG A 232 3.39 22.05 22.79
CA ARG A 232 3.26 21.42 24.12
C ARG A 232 4.16 22.07 25.16
N LYS A 233 5.41 22.34 24.78
CA LYS A 233 6.35 23.03 25.65
C LYS A 233 5.87 24.43 26.10
N GLU A 234 5.28 25.18 25.18
CA GLU A 234 4.76 26.52 25.47
C GLU A 234 3.54 26.48 26.41
N ILE A 235 2.65 25.49 26.24
CA ILE A 235 1.45 25.41 27.08
C ILE A 235 1.68 24.74 28.44
N GLU A 236 2.74 23.93 28.59
CA GLU A 236 3.04 23.18 29.83
C GLU A 236 3.11 24.05 31.05
N GLY A 237 3.77 25.22 30.93
CA GLY A 237 3.89 26.18 32.00
C GLY A 237 2.54 26.76 32.46
N PHE A 238 1.65 27.01 31.50
CA PHE A 238 0.29 27.50 31.82
C PHE A 238 -0.57 26.41 32.45
N LEU A 239 -0.41 25.14 32.05
CA LEU A 239 -1.13 24.02 32.65
C LEU A 239 -0.68 23.77 34.08
N LYS A 240 0.63 23.74 34.36
CA LYS A 240 1.17 23.61 35.71
C LYS A 240 0.64 24.71 36.63
N GLN A 241 0.63 25.94 36.14
CA GLN A 241 0.12 27.05 36.93
C GLN A 241 -1.41 26.99 37.14
N PHE A 242 -2.18 26.53 36.14
CA PHE A 242 -3.60 26.30 36.29
C PHE A 242 -3.91 25.25 37.37
N ILE A 243 -3.16 24.15 37.41
CA ILE A 243 -3.29 23.11 38.44
C ILE A 243 -3.05 23.71 39.83
N ILE A 244 -1.99 24.50 39.98
CA ILE A 244 -1.67 25.18 41.25
C ILE A 244 -2.75 26.15 41.67
N ASP A 245 -3.19 27.03 40.77
CA ASP A 245 -4.23 28.04 41.06
C ASP A 245 -5.57 27.34 41.40
N SER A 246 -5.90 26.25 40.72
CA SER A 246 -7.12 25.47 40.95
C SER A 246 -7.10 24.74 42.29
N ALA A 247 -5.94 24.20 42.69
CA ALA A 247 -5.77 23.51 43.97
C ALA A 247 -5.88 24.54 45.15
N VAL A 248 -5.31 25.74 45.01
CA VAL A 248 -5.43 26.80 45.97
C VAL A 248 -6.90 27.26 46.12
N GLU A 249 -7.60 27.47 45.01
CA GLU A 249 -8.99 27.90 45.00
C GLU A 249 -9.93 26.87 45.63
N ALA A 250 -9.67 25.57 45.35
CA ALA A 250 -10.42 24.47 45.92
C ALA A 250 -10.18 24.34 47.45
N ALA A 251 -8.97 24.54 47.91
CA ALA A 251 -8.62 24.55 49.34
C ALA A 251 -9.31 25.71 50.10
N VAL A 252 -9.45 26.86 49.45
CA VAL A 252 -10.16 28.03 49.99
C VAL A 252 -11.68 27.83 50.05
N THR A 253 -12.27 27.10 49.06
CA THR A 253 -13.72 27.00 48.95
C THR A 253 -14.32 25.84 49.77
N ALA A 254 -13.59 24.77 50.04
CA ALA A 254 -14.14 23.51 50.55
C ALA A 254 -13.74 23.13 51.96
N GLY A 255 -12.67 23.70 52.55
CA GLY A 255 -12.18 23.22 53.84
C GLY A 255 -11.92 21.71 53.95
N VAL A 256 -11.86 21.00 52.78
CA VAL A 256 -11.83 19.55 52.66
C VAL A 256 -10.81 19.17 51.58
N THR A 257 -10.02 18.17 51.89
CA THR A 257 -8.98 17.50 51.10
C THR A 257 -9.29 17.33 49.61
N VAL A 258 -8.74 18.22 48.78
CA VAL A 258 -9.00 18.30 47.32
C VAL A 258 -8.01 17.45 46.50
N ALA A 259 -7.04 16.82 47.12
CA ALA A 259 -6.05 15.99 46.44
C ALA A 259 -6.65 14.79 45.70
N ALA A 260 -7.86 14.33 46.05
CA ALA A 260 -8.51 13.15 45.45
C ALA A 260 -9.51 13.50 44.32
N SER A 261 -9.97 14.75 44.19
CA SER A 261 -11.01 15.08 43.20
C SER A 261 -10.46 15.63 41.88
N LEU A 262 -9.19 16.06 41.82
CA LEU A 262 -8.56 16.44 40.56
C LEU A 262 -8.16 15.25 39.70
N VAL A 263 -8.04 14.05 40.30
CA VAL A 263 -7.71 12.81 39.59
C VAL A 263 -8.95 12.17 38.93
N THR A 264 -10.17 12.57 39.34
CA THR A 264 -11.42 11.96 38.84
C THR A 264 -12.14 12.76 37.76
N PHE A 265 -11.59 13.86 37.28
CA PHE A 265 -12.20 14.70 36.24
C PHE A 265 -12.25 14.04 34.83
N GLY A 266 -11.61 12.91 34.61
CA GLY A 266 -11.68 12.17 33.36
C GLY A 266 -12.96 11.39 33.07
N ALA A 267 -13.95 11.39 34.00
CA ALA A 267 -15.16 10.57 33.91
C ALA A 267 -16.49 11.30 34.09
N ALA A 268 -16.56 12.62 33.85
CA ALA A 268 -17.79 13.37 34.08
C ALA A 268 -18.48 13.83 32.80
N GLY A 269 -19.74 13.41 32.66
CA GLY A 269 -20.70 13.93 31.71
C GLY A 269 -21.00 15.44 31.89
N PRO A 270 -22.00 16.04 31.24
CA PRO A 270 -22.12 17.44 30.86
C PRO A 270 -22.15 18.42 32.06
N ILE A 271 -21.00 18.92 32.45
CA ILE A 271 -20.86 20.00 33.45
C ILE A 271 -20.95 21.41 32.81
N GLY A 272 -21.27 21.50 31.51
CA GLY A 272 -21.15 22.72 30.71
C GLY A 272 -22.00 23.94 31.16
N ALA A 273 -22.99 23.79 32.04
CA ALA A 273 -23.90 24.92 32.42
C ALA A 273 -23.64 25.54 33.79
N ALA A 274 -22.91 24.85 34.69
CA ALA A 274 -22.69 25.36 36.07
C ALA A 274 -21.32 26.01 36.26
N VAL A 275 -20.38 25.83 35.36
CA VAL A 275 -18.98 26.28 35.51
C VAL A 275 -18.81 27.78 35.31
N GLY A 276 -19.68 28.46 34.56
CA GLY A 276 -19.55 29.87 34.24
C GLY A 276 -19.70 30.84 35.42
N ALA A 277 -20.27 30.40 36.56
CA ALA A 277 -20.50 31.24 37.74
C ALA A 277 -19.55 30.93 38.93
N SER A 278 -18.69 29.89 38.76
CA SER A 278 -17.74 29.53 39.81
C SER A 278 -16.38 30.22 39.59
N ARG A 279 -15.60 30.37 40.69
CA ARG A 279 -14.21 30.86 40.58
C ARG A 279 -13.35 29.95 39.71
N LEU A 280 -13.62 28.66 39.70
CA LEU A 280 -12.98 27.68 38.81
C LEU A 280 -13.28 27.98 37.33
N GLY A 281 -14.55 28.32 37.00
CA GLY A 281 -14.89 28.77 35.66
C GLY A 281 -14.14 30.02 35.20
N THR A 282 -13.90 30.95 36.12
CA THR A 282 -13.07 32.13 35.83
C THR A 282 -11.61 31.77 35.53
N LEU A 283 -11.04 30.77 36.25
CA LEU A 283 -9.71 30.24 35.97
C LEU A 283 -9.65 29.53 34.62
N CYS A 284 -10.64 28.70 34.30
CA CYS A 284 -10.73 28.04 32.99
C CYS A 284 -10.73 29.07 31.85
N ILE A 285 -11.51 30.12 31.94
CA ILE A 285 -11.54 31.22 30.96
C ILE A 285 -10.17 31.94 30.86
N LYS A 286 -9.56 32.24 32.01
CA LYS A 286 -8.25 32.91 32.09
C LYS A 286 -7.16 32.11 31.38
N TYR A 287 -7.07 30.81 31.68
CA TYR A 287 -6.04 29.93 31.10
C TYR A 287 -6.36 29.52 29.68
N GLY A 288 -7.64 29.32 29.33
CA GLY A 288 -8.08 29.09 27.95
C GLY A 288 -7.66 30.22 27.01
N ARG A 289 -7.80 31.47 27.43
CA ARG A 289 -7.33 32.63 26.64
C ARG A 289 -5.82 32.67 26.46
N LYS A 290 -5.03 32.14 27.40
CA LYS A 290 -3.57 32.08 27.30
C LYS A 290 -3.09 30.93 26.43
N ILE A 291 -3.75 29.77 26.49
CA ILE A 291 -3.35 28.56 25.81
C ILE A 291 -3.82 28.53 24.33
N ARG A 292 -5.03 29.00 24.07
CA ARG A 292 -5.64 29.01 22.75
C ARG A 292 -4.74 29.52 21.61
N PRO A 293 -4.03 30.66 21.76
CA PRO A 293 -3.17 31.18 20.70
C PRO A 293 -2.06 30.21 20.26
N PHE A 294 -1.51 29.42 21.19
CA PHE A 294 -0.47 28.44 20.89
C PHE A 294 -1.05 27.25 20.14
N VAL A 295 -2.24 26.78 20.55
CA VAL A 295 -2.95 25.69 19.85
C VAL A 295 -3.38 26.14 18.45
N ASP A 296 -3.92 27.37 18.32
CA ASP A 296 -4.32 27.91 17.01
C ASP A 296 -3.11 28.10 16.08
N LEU A 297 -1.97 28.55 16.65
CA LEU A 297 -0.71 28.68 15.90
C LEU A 297 -0.20 27.31 15.41
N PHE A 298 -0.21 26.28 16.28
CA PHE A 298 0.13 24.92 15.89
C PHE A 298 -0.79 24.42 14.77
N LYS A 299 -2.10 24.56 14.92
CA LYS A 299 -3.08 24.16 13.91
C LYS A 299 -2.84 24.85 12.56
N SER A 300 -2.45 26.12 12.57
CA SER A 300 -2.17 26.86 11.35
C SER A 300 -0.83 26.51 10.69
N ARG A 301 0.19 26.17 11.47
CA ARG A 301 1.55 25.87 11.00
C ARG A 301 1.77 24.38 10.74
N GLY A 302 1.46 23.54 11.73
CA GLY A 302 1.72 22.10 11.68
C GLY A 302 0.87 21.35 10.66
N LEU A 303 -0.30 21.90 10.32
CA LEU A 303 -1.25 21.28 9.40
C LEU A 303 -1.37 21.99 8.05
N GLY A 304 -0.89 23.26 7.98
CA GLY A 304 -1.09 24.10 6.79
C GLY A 304 -0.18 23.79 5.60
N ARG A 305 0.91 23.07 5.81
CA ARG A 305 1.84 22.71 4.72
C ARG A 305 1.38 21.50 3.93
N GLY A 306 0.74 20.51 4.61
CA GLY A 306 0.27 19.27 3.99
C GLY A 306 1.39 18.50 3.28
N PHE A 307 1.01 17.59 2.39
CA PHE A 307 1.92 16.73 1.63
C PHE A 307 2.18 17.23 0.20
N LYS A 308 2.21 18.56 0.00
CA LYS A 308 2.36 19.19 -1.33
C LYS A 308 3.71 18.91 -1.99
N ASP A 309 4.75 18.68 -1.16
CA ASP A 309 6.10 18.39 -1.63
C ASP A 309 6.32 16.88 -1.89
N VAL A 310 5.35 16.03 -1.51
CA VAL A 310 5.35 14.62 -1.89
C VAL A 310 4.88 14.52 -3.33
N PRO A 311 5.67 13.92 -4.24
CA PRO A 311 5.30 13.77 -5.63
C PRO A 311 3.97 13.03 -5.81
N ASP A 312 3.17 13.45 -6.75
CA ASP A 312 1.92 12.76 -7.14
C ASP A 312 2.15 11.72 -8.24
N PHE A 313 3.37 11.66 -8.77
CA PHE A 313 3.84 10.75 -9.83
C PHE A 313 3.08 10.89 -11.16
N SER A 314 2.28 11.92 -11.34
CA SER A 314 1.47 12.12 -12.56
C SER A 314 2.34 12.21 -13.82
N ASN A 315 3.54 12.81 -13.72
CA ASN A 315 4.46 13.00 -14.83
C ASN A 315 5.01 11.68 -15.40
N HIS A 316 5.17 10.64 -14.56
CA HIS A 316 5.75 9.36 -14.96
C HIS A 316 4.72 8.24 -15.09
N LYS A 317 3.48 8.45 -14.64
CA LYS A 317 2.45 7.42 -14.60
C LYS A 317 2.16 6.79 -15.97
N ALA A 318 2.02 7.61 -17.00
CA ALA A 318 1.72 7.13 -18.35
C ALA A 318 2.88 6.28 -18.91
N GLU A 319 4.11 6.73 -18.68
CA GLU A 319 5.31 6.06 -19.18
C GLU A 319 5.56 4.75 -18.42
N MET A 320 5.41 4.74 -17.12
CA MET A 320 5.49 3.55 -16.29
C MET A 320 4.43 2.52 -16.67
N GLN A 321 3.21 2.97 -17.00
CA GLN A 321 2.15 2.09 -17.49
C GLN A 321 2.46 1.56 -18.89
N ARG A 322 3.02 2.37 -19.78
CA ARG A 322 3.45 1.94 -21.12
C ARG A 322 4.50 0.82 -21.05
N ILE A 323 5.51 1.01 -20.19
CA ILE A 323 6.57 0.00 -19.96
C ILE A 323 5.95 -1.28 -19.38
N TRP A 324 5.08 -1.15 -18.39
CA TRP A 324 4.36 -2.28 -17.80
C TRP A 324 3.55 -3.05 -18.83
N ASP A 325 2.79 -2.36 -19.68
CA ASP A 325 1.98 -2.97 -20.73
C ASP A 325 2.85 -3.67 -21.78
N MET A 326 4.00 -3.08 -22.11
CA MET A 326 4.96 -3.69 -23.04
C MET A 326 5.54 -4.99 -22.47
N ILE A 327 5.95 -4.99 -21.21
CA ILE A 327 6.47 -6.17 -20.50
C ILE A 327 5.42 -7.27 -20.51
N ASN A 328 4.18 -6.96 -20.15
CA ASN A 328 3.11 -7.95 -20.03
C ASN A 328 2.56 -8.43 -21.38
N LYS A 329 2.65 -7.63 -22.45
CA LYS A 329 2.29 -8.11 -23.82
C LYS A 329 3.28 -9.13 -24.37
N LYS A 330 4.54 -9.10 -23.89
CA LYS A 330 5.57 -10.08 -24.30
C LYS A 330 5.62 -11.29 -23.39
N ALA A 331 5.13 -11.19 -22.14
CA ALA A 331 4.94 -12.38 -21.33
C ALA A 331 4.00 -13.33 -22.09
N PRO A 332 4.34 -14.62 -22.24
CA PRO A 332 3.42 -15.60 -22.78
C PRO A 332 2.31 -15.91 -21.77
N GLY A 333 1.63 -14.88 -21.29
CA GLY A 333 0.31 -14.95 -20.72
C GLY A 333 -0.61 -15.34 -21.86
N GLY A 334 -0.39 -16.53 -22.37
CA GLY A 334 -1.16 -17.08 -23.44
C GLY A 334 -2.62 -17.00 -23.04
N ARG A 335 -3.44 -16.47 -23.95
CA ARG A 335 -4.89 -16.70 -23.91
C ARG A 335 -5.09 -18.10 -23.37
N ARG A 336 -5.90 -18.24 -22.32
CA ARG A 336 -6.26 -19.56 -21.80
C ARG A 336 -6.61 -20.46 -22.97
N PRO A 337 -6.08 -21.68 -23.04
CA PRO A 337 -6.55 -22.63 -24.04
C PRO A 337 -8.05 -22.81 -23.79
N ASN A 338 -8.84 -22.23 -24.65
CA ASN A 338 -10.28 -22.42 -24.66
C ASN A 338 -10.57 -23.33 -25.84
N ASN A 339 -11.27 -24.42 -25.61
CA ASN A 339 -11.76 -25.31 -26.67
C ASN A 339 -12.96 -24.70 -27.42
N SER A 340 -13.38 -23.50 -27.09
CA SER A 340 -14.44 -22.75 -27.79
C SER A 340 -13.87 -22.04 -29.01
N THR A 341 -14.53 -22.14 -30.13
CA THR A 341 -14.20 -21.45 -31.38
C THR A 341 -14.73 -20.00 -31.40
N ASP A 342 -15.59 -19.63 -30.45
CA ASP A 342 -16.14 -18.29 -30.32
C ASP A 342 -15.44 -17.53 -29.18
N TRP A 343 -14.53 -16.64 -29.56
CA TRP A 343 -13.72 -15.79 -28.67
C TRP A 343 -14.31 -14.39 -28.47
N SER A 344 -15.46 -14.11 -29.07
CA SER A 344 -16.09 -12.81 -28.90
C SER A 344 -16.68 -12.69 -27.49
N PHE A 345 -16.23 -11.67 -26.75
CA PHE A 345 -16.85 -11.27 -25.49
C PHE A 345 -18.13 -10.48 -25.84
N GLY A 346 -19.26 -10.90 -25.30
CA GLY A 346 -20.57 -10.33 -25.68
C GLY A 346 -21.42 -9.95 -24.47
N PRO A 347 -22.62 -9.39 -24.71
CA PRO A 347 -23.52 -8.90 -23.64
C PRO A 347 -23.90 -9.97 -22.61
N GLU A 348 -23.98 -11.25 -23.00
CA GLU A 348 -24.28 -12.33 -22.09
C GLU A 348 -23.12 -12.63 -21.14
N ASP A 349 -21.87 -12.46 -21.61
CA ASP A 349 -20.66 -12.58 -20.77
C ASP A 349 -20.60 -11.44 -19.76
N GLU A 350 -20.87 -10.22 -20.19
CA GLU A 350 -20.95 -9.06 -19.31
C GLU A 350 -22.04 -9.20 -18.24
N LYS A 351 -23.21 -9.72 -18.64
CA LYS A 351 -24.29 -10.04 -17.72
C LYS A 351 -23.86 -11.12 -16.71
N ALA A 352 -23.15 -12.16 -17.14
CA ALA A 352 -22.66 -13.19 -16.23
C ALA A 352 -21.74 -12.61 -15.16
N ILE A 353 -20.81 -11.70 -15.53
CA ILE A 353 -19.92 -11.00 -14.56
C ILE A 353 -20.72 -10.13 -13.62
N ASN A 354 -21.65 -9.32 -14.12
CA ASN A 354 -22.42 -8.37 -13.32
C ASN A 354 -23.42 -9.07 -12.36
N THR A 355 -23.90 -10.25 -12.70
CA THR A 355 -24.84 -11.02 -11.85
C THR A 355 -24.14 -11.88 -10.80
N ALA A 356 -22.84 -12.05 -10.88
CA ALA A 356 -22.06 -12.89 -9.95
C ALA A 356 -22.19 -12.47 -8.47
N ALA A 357 -22.36 -11.16 -8.22
CA ALA A 357 -22.54 -10.59 -6.88
C ALA A 357 -24.01 -10.41 -6.46
N VAL A 358 -24.96 -10.75 -7.32
CA VAL A 358 -26.40 -10.59 -7.01
C VAL A 358 -26.85 -11.70 -6.05
N ARG A 359 -27.57 -11.30 -4.98
CA ARG A 359 -28.14 -12.25 -4.02
C ARG A 359 -29.39 -12.92 -4.60
N ASN A 360 -29.45 -14.23 -4.47
CA ASN A 360 -30.65 -14.97 -4.78
C ASN A 360 -31.78 -14.57 -3.83
N PRO A 361 -32.93 -14.11 -4.33
CA PRO A 361 -34.03 -13.63 -3.48
C PRO A 361 -34.62 -14.71 -2.57
N ASP A 362 -34.57 -15.99 -2.98
CA ASP A 362 -35.16 -17.09 -2.20
C ASP A 362 -34.24 -17.55 -1.05
N THR A 363 -32.92 -17.45 -1.23
CA THR A 363 -31.93 -17.93 -0.25
C THR A 363 -31.21 -16.80 0.48
N GLY A 364 -31.28 -15.57 -0.03
CA GLY A 364 -30.52 -14.43 0.45
C GLY A 364 -28.99 -14.53 0.24
N MET A 365 -28.52 -15.59 -0.42
CA MET A 365 -27.09 -15.85 -0.66
C MET A 365 -26.69 -15.50 -2.09
N THR A 366 -25.45 -15.08 -2.25
CA THR A 366 -24.83 -14.98 -3.58
C THR A 366 -24.41 -16.37 -4.06
N LEU A 367 -24.22 -16.52 -5.38
CA LEU A 367 -23.64 -17.73 -5.96
C LEU A 367 -22.32 -18.11 -5.29
N ASN A 368 -21.49 -17.12 -5.01
CA ASN A 368 -20.15 -17.31 -4.44
C ASN A 368 -20.23 -17.79 -2.96
N GLU A 369 -21.15 -17.23 -2.16
CA GLU A 369 -21.39 -17.69 -0.80
C GLU A 369 -21.84 -19.16 -0.77
N LYS A 370 -22.68 -19.58 -1.70
CA LYS A 370 -23.10 -20.99 -1.81
C LYS A 370 -21.95 -21.92 -2.20
N LEU A 371 -21.16 -21.54 -3.21
CA LEU A 371 -19.99 -22.33 -3.66
C LEU A 371 -18.99 -22.51 -2.51
N ASN A 372 -18.66 -21.44 -1.79
CA ASN A 372 -17.72 -21.48 -0.68
C ASN A 372 -18.23 -22.30 0.51
N SER A 373 -19.56 -22.30 0.73
CA SER A 373 -20.19 -23.09 1.79
C SER A 373 -20.39 -24.57 1.43
N GLY A 374 -20.05 -24.96 0.18
CA GLY A 374 -20.27 -26.34 -0.31
C GLY A 374 -21.75 -26.74 -0.42
N LEU A 375 -22.65 -25.77 -0.44
CA LEU A 375 -24.08 -26.02 -0.58
C LEU A 375 -24.43 -26.41 -2.03
N PRO A 376 -25.42 -27.30 -2.22
CA PRO A 376 -25.82 -27.70 -3.57
C PRO A 376 -26.42 -26.51 -4.33
N LEU A 377 -25.97 -26.35 -5.57
CA LEU A 377 -26.50 -25.35 -6.50
C LEU A 377 -27.79 -25.81 -7.15
N SER A 378 -28.75 -24.94 -7.30
CA SER A 378 -29.91 -25.15 -8.15
C SER A 378 -29.49 -25.24 -9.62
N PRO A 379 -30.33 -25.80 -10.53
CA PRO A 379 -30.03 -25.83 -11.96
C PRO A 379 -29.77 -24.44 -12.57
N GLU A 380 -30.39 -23.41 -12.06
CA GLU A 380 -30.16 -22.01 -12.48
C GLU A 380 -28.78 -21.52 -12.03
N GLU A 381 -28.42 -21.72 -10.77
CA GLU A 381 -27.12 -21.35 -10.21
C GLU A 381 -25.96 -22.12 -10.88
N GLN A 382 -26.19 -23.39 -11.28
CA GLN A 382 -25.24 -24.16 -12.08
C GLN A 382 -25.01 -23.52 -13.45
N ARG A 383 -26.08 -23.07 -14.11
CA ARG A 383 -25.97 -22.34 -15.39
C ARG A 383 -25.25 -21.01 -15.22
N GLN A 384 -25.52 -20.26 -14.16
CA GLN A 384 -24.85 -19.01 -13.84
C GLN A 384 -23.35 -19.23 -13.59
N ALA A 385 -22.97 -20.24 -12.81
CA ALA A 385 -21.56 -20.59 -12.59
C ALA A 385 -20.84 -20.99 -13.89
N ALA A 386 -21.50 -21.76 -14.74
CA ALA A 386 -20.96 -22.17 -16.03
C ALA A 386 -20.78 -20.96 -16.97
N ALA A 387 -21.79 -20.09 -17.06
CA ALA A 387 -21.72 -18.86 -17.86
C ALA A 387 -20.61 -17.92 -17.40
N LEU A 388 -20.45 -17.74 -16.08
CA LEU A 388 -19.38 -16.93 -15.53
C LEU A 388 -17.99 -17.53 -15.83
N ASN A 389 -17.81 -18.84 -15.68
CA ASN A 389 -16.56 -19.51 -16.06
C ASN A 389 -16.24 -19.33 -17.56
N GLN A 390 -17.26 -19.40 -18.43
CA GLN A 390 -17.09 -19.17 -19.86
C GLN A 390 -16.70 -17.70 -20.16
N ALA A 391 -17.37 -16.74 -19.52
CA ALA A 391 -17.05 -15.33 -19.67
C ALA A 391 -15.60 -15.04 -19.24
N LEU A 392 -15.19 -15.53 -18.07
CA LEU A 392 -13.82 -15.37 -17.58
C LEU A 392 -12.78 -16.00 -18.52
N ALA A 393 -13.09 -17.13 -19.15
CA ALA A 393 -12.20 -17.77 -20.11
C ALA A 393 -11.96 -16.95 -21.38
N LYS A 394 -12.84 -16.01 -21.71
CA LYS A 394 -12.72 -15.11 -22.88
C LYS A 394 -11.89 -13.87 -22.59
N LEU A 395 -11.72 -13.51 -21.32
CA LEU A 395 -10.96 -12.33 -20.90
C LEU A 395 -9.45 -12.57 -20.91
N PRO A 396 -8.64 -11.50 -21.06
CA PRO A 396 -7.20 -11.62 -20.97
C PRO A 396 -6.78 -12.19 -19.62
N ALA A 397 -5.81 -13.11 -19.63
CA ALA A 397 -5.19 -13.56 -18.40
C ALA A 397 -4.30 -12.46 -17.81
N TYR A 398 -4.38 -12.27 -16.51
CA TYR A 398 -3.46 -11.42 -15.76
C TYR A 398 -2.39 -12.29 -15.11
N GLU A 399 -1.15 -12.02 -15.45
CA GLU A 399 0.01 -12.61 -14.80
C GLU A 399 0.68 -11.55 -13.93
N GLY A 400 0.67 -11.75 -12.60
CA GLY A 400 1.25 -10.76 -11.70
C GLY A 400 0.66 -10.75 -10.30
N PRO A 401 1.08 -9.72 -9.49
CA PRO A 401 0.67 -9.59 -8.12
C PRO A 401 -0.77 -9.11 -7.99
N LEU A 402 -1.47 -9.72 -7.07
CA LEU A 402 -2.83 -9.35 -6.69
C LEU A 402 -2.97 -9.30 -5.18
N VAL A 403 -3.90 -8.48 -4.73
CA VAL A 403 -4.27 -8.37 -3.31
C VAL A 403 -5.77 -8.66 -3.16
N ARG A 404 -6.13 -9.42 -2.13
CA ARG A 404 -7.52 -9.66 -1.72
C ARG A 404 -7.63 -9.49 -0.23
N HIS A 405 -8.69 -8.82 0.22
CA HIS A 405 -9.00 -8.68 1.62
C HIS A 405 -10.32 -9.38 1.95
N GLN A 406 -10.35 -10.09 3.06
CA GLN A 406 -11.52 -10.86 3.49
C GLN A 406 -11.54 -11.04 5.01
N THR A 407 -12.74 -11.17 5.57
CA THR A 407 -12.91 -11.67 6.93
C THR A 407 -13.11 -13.18 6.88
N LEU A 408 -12.23 -13.92 7.56
CA LEU A 408 -12.31 -15.36 7.73
C LEU A 408 -12.51 -15.73 9.19
N SER A 409 -13.30 -16.77 9.43
CA SER A 409 -13.36 -17.44 10.73
C SER A 409 -12.06 -18.18 11.04
N PRO A 410 -11.78 -18.53 12.29
CA PRO A 410 -10.62 -19.35 12.64
C PRO A 410 -10.55 -20.70 11.90
N GLU A 411 -11.72 -21.32 11.64
CA GLU A 411 -11.84 -22.59 10.93
C GLU A 411 -11.47 -22.44 9.44
N GLU A 412 -11.95 -21.37 8.79
CA GLU A 412 -11.60 -21.05 7.41
C GLU A 412 -10.12 -20.71 7.28
N LEU A 413 -9.60 -19.92 8.22
CA LEU A 413 -8.19 -19.54 8.27
C LEU A 413 -7.25 -20.74 8.49
N ALA A 414 -7.72 -21.80 9.16
CA ALA A 414 -6.95 -23.01 9.38
C ALA A 414 -6.68 -23.80 8.09
N ARG A 415 -7.43 -23.57 7.01
CA ARG A 415 -7.22 -24.20 5.70
C ARG A 415 -5.92 -23.75 5.03
N TYR A 416 -5.46 -22.55 5.32
CA TYR A 416 -4.27 -21.96 4.69
C TYR A 416 -3.03 -22.28 5.53
N GLN A 417 -2.32 -23.34 5.15
CA GLN A 417 -1.07 -23.75 5.82
C GLN A 417 0.11 -23.64 4.84
N PRO A 418 1.24 -23.05 5.27
CA PRO A 418 2.43 -22.98 4.43
C PRO A 418 2.86 -24.36 3.91
N GLY A 419 3.21 -24.43 2.63
CA GLY A 419 3.59 -25.66 1.94
C GLY A 419 2.42 -26.53 1.47
N GLN A 420 1.17 -26.10 1.68
CA GLN A 420 -0.01 -26.85 1.22
C GLN A 420 -0.74 -26.11 0.09
N SER A 421 -1.39 -26.86 -0.78
CA SER A 421 -2.30 -26.31 -1.77
C SER A 421 -3.71 -26.17 -1.19
N VAL A 422 -4.38 -25.07 -1.55
CA VAL A 422 -5.77 -24.78 -1.21
C VAL A 422 -6.56 -24.57 -2.48
N THR A 423 -7.73 -25.17 -2.59
CA THR A 423 -8.68 -24.90 -3.67
C THR A 423 -9.75 -23.94 -3.18
N GLU A 424 -9.94 -22.84 -3.87
CA GLU A 424 -11.04 -21.90 -3.67
C GLU A 424 -12.27 -22.41 -4.42
N ASN A 425 -13.29 -22.84 -3.69
CA ASN A 425 -14.50 -23.41 -4.28
C ASN A 425 -15.31 -22.39 -5.07
N GLY A 426 -15.29 -21.14 -4.66
CA GLY A 426 -15.98 -20.03 -5.31
C GLY A 426 -15.04 -19.22 -6.22
N PHE A 427 -15.64 -18.26 -6.90
CA PHE A 427 -14.91 -17.27 -7.69
C PHE A 427 -14.13 -16.36 -6.77
N THR A 428 -12.85 -16.18 -7.06
CA THR A 428 -11.96 -15.39 -6.21
C THR A 428 -11.72 -14.01 -6.83
N TYR A 429 -12.31 -12.98 -6.22
CA TYR A 429 -12.09 -11.58 -6.59
C TYR A 429 -10.81 -11.08 -5.95
N SER A 430 -9.99 -10.40 -6.73
CA SER A 430 -8.74 -9.78 -6.29
C SER A 430 -8.53 -8.47 -7.05
N THR A 431 -7.61 -7.63 -6.61
CA THR A 431 -7.29 -6.37 -7.28
C THR A 431 -5.79 -6.25 -7.52
N GLN A 432 -5.42 -5.58 -8.61
CA GLN A 432 -4.04 -5.20 -8.91
C GLN A 432 -3.55 -4.06 -8.01
N ARG A 433 -4.47 -3.40 -7.26
CA ARG A 433 -4.14 -2.29 -6.35
C ARG A 433 -3.46 -2.83 -5.11
N PRO A 434 -2.20 -2.48 -4.82
CA PRO A 434 -1.48 -2.99 -3.66
C PRO A 434 -2.15 -2.64 -2.33
N GLY A 435 -2.83 -1.48 -2.25
CA GLY A 435 -3.59 -1.04 -1.06
C GLY A 435 -4.99 -1.63 -0.92
N GLY A 436 -5.42 -2.52 -1.85
CA GLY A 436 -6.79 -3.05 -1.87
C GLY A 436 -7.77 -2.10 -2.54
N ILE A 437 -9.05 -2.43 -2.43
CA ILE A 437 -10.12 -1.74 -3.17
C ILE A 437 -10.59 -0.43 -2.52
N ASP A 438 -10.55 -0.38 -1.20
CA ASP A 438 -11.00 0.77 -0.39
C ASP A 438 -10.38 0.70 1.00
N PRO A 439 -9.81 1.81 1.55
CA PRO A 439 -9.16 1.78 2.86
C PRO A 439 -10.06 1.38 4.02
N GLN A 440 -11.34 1.80 4.02
CA GLN A 440 -12.29 1.45 5.10
C GLN A 440 -12.67 -0.03 5.03
N PHE A 441 -12.87 -0.54 3.81
CA PHE A 441 -13.09 -1.97 3.61
C PHE A 441 -11.88 -2.78 4.07
N VAL A 442 -10.68 -2.40 3.65
CA VAL A 442 -9.42 -3.06 4.04
C VAL A 442 -9.24 -3.07 5.55
N ALA A 443 -9.51 -1.97 6.24
CA ALA A 443 -9.40 -1.87 7.70
C ALA A 443 -10.35 -2.81 8.45
N SER A 444 -11.51 -3.11 7.87
CA SER A 444 -12.52 -4.01 8.47
C SER A 444 -12.22 -5.50 8.30
N GLN A 445 -11.22 -5.87 7.48
CA GLN A 445 -10.90 -7.27 7.19
C GLN A 445 -9.78 -7.80 8.07
N ASN A 446 -9.86 -9.06 8.48
CA ASN A 446 -8.85 -9.69 9.33
C ASN A 446 -7.79 -10.47 8.54
N VAL A 447 -7.96 -10.64 7.22
CA VAL A 447 -7.02 -11.37 6.36
C VAL A 447 -6.72 -10.58 5.10
N GLU A 448 -5.45 -10.52 4.75
CA GLU A 448 -4.93 -10.06 3.47
C GLU A 448 -4.27 -11.22 2.73
N PHE A 449 -4.74 -11.51 1.53
CA PHE A 449 -4.09 -12.43 0.61
C PHE A 449 -3.21 -11.65 -0.36
N GLN A 450 -1.96 -12.07 -0.47
CA GLN A 450 -1.02 -11.62 -1.49
C GLN A 450 -0.85 -12.78 -2.49
N ILE A 451 -1.38 -12.60 -3.68
CA ILE A 451 -1.54 -13.69 -4.67
C ILE A 451 -0.65 -13.44 -5.87
N VAL A 452 0.09 -14.46 -6.31
CA VAL A 452 0.69 -14.48 -7.65
C VAL A 452 -0.29 -15.13 -8.59
N SER A 453 -0.86 -14.36 -9.49
CA SER A 453 -1.72 -14.85 -10.55
C SER A 453 -0.90 -15.33 -11.75
N LYS A 454 -1.35 -16.42 -12.37
CA LYS A 454 -0.87 -16.92 -13.67
C LYS A 454 -1.93 -16.76 -14.75
N THR A 455 -3.20 -16.98 -14.38
CA THR A 455 -4.29 -17.05 -15.35
C THR A 455 -5.56 -16.33 -14.90
N GLY A 456 -5.53 -15.58 -13.80
CA GLY A 456 -6.68 -14.79 -13.34
C GLY A 456 -7.24 -13.93 -14.48
N ALA A 457 -8.54 -13.86 -14.64
CA ALA A 457 -9.17 -13.09 -15.70
C ALA A 457 -9.17 -11.60 -15.34
N GLN A 458 -8.53 -10.75 -16.16
CA GLN A 458 -8.55 -9.30 -16.00
C GLN A 458 -9.91 -8.78 -16.45
N LEU A 459 -10.67 -8.17 -15.55
CA LEU A 459 -12.02 -7.72 -15.84
C LEU A 459 -12.05 -6.43 -16.66
N GLY A 460 -11.08 -5.52 -16.47
CA GLY A 460 -10.96 -4.31 -17.25
C GLY A 460 -12.23 -3.46 -17.22
N GLU A 461 -12.69 -3.02 -18.40
CA GLU A 461 -13.90 -2.22 -18.56
C GLU A 461 -15.21 -2.94 -18.23
N HIS A 462 -15.17 -4.28 -18.06
CA HIS A 462 -16.34 -5.10 -17.75
C HIS A 462 -16.64 -5.18 -16.25
N ALA A 463 -15.89 -4.46 -15.41
CA ALA A 463 -16.11 -4.34 -13.98
C ALA A 463 -16.13 -2.88 -13.55
N PRO A 464 -16.80 -2.54 -12.43
CA PRO A 464 -16.77 -1.20 -11.87
C PRO A 464 -15.37 -0.66 -11.57
N ARG A 465 -14.41 -1.56 -11.39
CA ARG A 465 -13.00 -1.23 -11.18
C ARG A 465 -12.15 -1.98 -12.20
N PRO A 466 -11.45 -1.25 -13.09
CA PRO A 466 -10.68 -1.87 -14.19
C PRO A 466 -9.49 -2.71 -13.72
N ASP A 467 -9.04 -2.51 -12.46
CA ASP A 467 -7.93 -3.24 -11.85
C ASP A 467 -8.37 -4.56 -11.18
N ASP A 468 -9.65 -4.91 -11.27
CA ASP A 468 -10.16 -6.15 -10.69
C ASP A 468 -9.79 -7.35 -11.58
N VAL A 469 -9.38 -8.42 -10.90
CA VAL A 469 -9.07 -9.72 -11.50
C VAL A 469 -9.89 -10.79 -10.79
N MET A 470 -10.47 -11.71 -11.56
CA MET A 470 -11.29 -12.78 -11.04
C MET A 470 -10.73 -14.15 -11.45
N PHE A 471 -10.57 -15.02 -10.46
CA PHE A 471 -10.26 -16.42 -10.74
C PHE A 471 -11.55 -17.24 -10.84
N PRO A 472 -11.59 -18.23 -11.73
CA PRO A 472 -12.68 -19.18 -11.81
C PRO A 472 -12.90 -19.94 -10.50
N ALA A 473 -14.12 -20.40 -10.29
CA ALA A 473 -14.43 -21.33 -9.21
C ALA A 473 -13.59 -22.60 -9.34
N GLY A 474 -13.05 -23.10 -8.24
CA GLY A 474 -12.17 -24.25 -8.21
C GLY A 474 -10.70 -23.97 -8.52
N THR A 475 -10.27 -22.71 -8.56
CA THR A 475 -8.85 -22.36 -8.74
C THR A 475 -8.02 -22.82 -7.54
N GLY A 476 -6.89 -23.49 -7.82
CA GLY A 476 -5.93 -23.95 -6.83
C GLY A 476 -4.84 -22.91 -6.56
N PHE A 477 -4.40 -22.85 -5.30
CA PHE A 477 -3.30 -21.96 -4.87
C PHE A 477 -2.33 -22.73 -3.97
N MET A 478 -1.03 -22.55 -4.17
CA MET A 478 0.01 -22.99 -3.26
C MET A 478 0.27 -21.91 -2.20
N VAL A 479 0.09 -22.23 -0.95
CA VAL A 479 0.38 -21.32 0.17
C VAL A 479 1.87 -21.37 0.49
N HIS A 480 2.55 -20.24 0.40
CA HIS A 480 3.98 -20.13 0.69
C HIS A 480 4.23 -19.69 2.13
N ASN A 481 3.42 -18.73 2.61
CA ASN A 481 3.62 -18.16 3.93
C ASN A 481 2.30 -17.72 4.58
N LYS A 482 2.30 -17.68 5.92
CA LYS A 482 1.18 -17.20 6.74
C LYS A 482 1.73 -16.43 7.92
N ILE A 483 1.55 -15.13 7.93
CA ILE A 483 2.12 -14.21 8.90
C ILE A 483 0.99 -13.62 9.73
N THR A 484 1.04 -13.76 11.05
CA THR A 484 0.12 -13.08 11.96
C THR A 484 0.79 -11.81 12.47
N LEU A 485 0.15 -10.68 12.24
CA LEU A 485 0.62 -9.37 12.68
C LEU A 485 0.28 -9.13 14.16
N PRO A 486 0.96 -8.20 14.85
CA PRO A 486 0.70 -7.89 16.25
C PRO A 486 -0.76 -7.48 16.55
N ASN A 487 -1.44 -6.85 15.59
CA ASN A 487 -2.85 -6.48 15.70
C ASN A 487 -3.83 -7.64 15.41
N GLY A 488 -3.35 -8.86 15.24
CA GLY A 488 -4.16 -10.04 14.94
C GLY A 488 -4.53 -10.24 13.47
N ARG A 489 -4.21 -9.30 12.58
CA ARG A 489 -4.41 -9.45 11.13
C ARG A 489 -3.47 -10.51 10.57
N VAL A 490 -3.94 -11.31 9.62
CA VAL A 490 -3.16 -12.37 8.99
C VAL A 490 -2.88 -12.03 7.54
N ILE A 491 -1.62 -12.17 7.11
CA ILE A 491 -1.20 -12.10 5.71
C ILE A 491 -0.94 -13.52 5.22
N ILE A 492 -1.54 -13.88 4.08
CA ILE A 492 -1.35 -15.18 3.42
C ILE A 492 -0.74 -14.93 2.05
N GLN A 493 0.45 -15.47 1.82
CA GLN A 493 1.14 -15.39 0.54
C GLN A 493 0.95 -16.70 -0.23
N MET A 494 0.44 -16.63 -1.44
CA MET A 494 0.13 -17.80 -2.25
C MET A 494 0.30 -17.56 -3.75
N THR A 495 0.54 -18.62 -4.49
CA THR A 495 0.65 -18.62 -5.96
C THR A 495 -0.42 -19.52 -6.57
N GLU A 496 -1.06 -19.06 -7.64
CA GLU A 496 -1.96 -19.88 -8.47
C GLU A 496 -1.20 -21.09 -9.04
N ILE A 497 -1.78 -22.29 -8.99
CA ILE A 497 -1.19 -23.56 -9.47
C ILE A 497 -1.92 -24.14 -10.66
#